data_8c2db1f48269a2d5d72d0c45f99ccdb2
#
_entry.id   8c2db1f48269a2d5d72d0c45f99ccdb2
#
_cell.length_a   1.000
_cell.length_b   1.000
_cell.length_c   1.000
_cell.angle_alpha   90.00
_cell.angle_beta   90.00
_cell.angle_gamma   90.00
#
_symmetry.space_group_name_H-M   'P 1'
#
loop_
_entity.id
_entity.type
_entity.pdbx_description
1 polymer ?
#
loop_
_entity_poly.entity_id
_entity_poly.type
_entity_poly.pdbx_seq_one_letter_code
_entity_poly.pdbx_strand_id
1 'polypeptide(L)'
;MVLKKYLHIIVIFFLSINLFGQNESYNKYLYDGNINYDKDFLMTENNYRKAISMNSSNIKAPYNLSNKYYEEELYDEALLRQAEALKHATSNNEKHRIHHNIGNILMKKDLCKEALEAYKNALRNNPNDNETRYNLSLAKLCADEQNKNDDKNDDKDDKNKDDKNKDNKQDQKDDKNDKNKDEQKKNDNKQDQKNNNKDKKKNDPSKERGSAKLSPEQIKNLLKAMNNEENKVQAKINEKKQKGAKIVTEKDW
;
A
#
# COMPACT_ATOMS: atom_id res chain seq x y z
N MET A 1 -34.53 45.25 6.23
CA MET A 1 -33.73 44.46 7.18
C MET A 1 -34.31 43.05 7.39
N VAL A 2 -35.61 42.89 7.48
CA VAL A 2 -36.33 41.64 7.71
C VAL A 2 -36.14 40.62 6.54
N LEU A 3 -36.22 41.07 5.30
CA LEU A 3 -36.12 40.23 4.10
C LEU A 3 -34.75 39.52 3.98
N LYS A 4 -33.65 40.19 4.36
CA LYS A 4 -32.30 39.57 4.38
C LYS A 4 -32.17 38.44 5.41
N LYS A 5 -32.83 38.57 6.57
CA LYS A 5 -32.84 37.50 7.60
C LYS A 5 -33.55 36.23 7.11
N TYR A 6 -34.71 36.40 6.43
CA TYR A 6 -35.42 35.24 5.87
C TYR A 6 -34.66 34.58 4.73
N LEU A 7 -33.95 35.34 3.90
CA LEU A 7 -33.12 34.79 2.85
C LEU A 7 -32.00 33.87 3.42
N HIS A 8 -31.35 34.29 4.50
CA HIS A 8 -30.33 33.44 5.14
C HIS A 8 -30.92 32.14 5.74
N ILE A 9 -32.10 32.21 6.34
CA ILE A 9 -32.79 31.02 6.88
C ILE A 9 -33.15 30.05 5.77
N ILE A 10 -33.66 30.56 4.62
CA ILE A 10 -33.97 29.74 3.45
C ILE A 10 -32.71 29.09 2.88
N VAL A 11 -31.60 29.81 2.75
CA VAL A 11 -30.33 29.25 2.26
C VAL A 11 -29.79 28.17 3.20
N ILE A 12 -29.85 28.38 4.52
CA ILE A 12 -29.44 27.39 5.51
C ILE A 12 -30.33 26.15 5.44
N PHE A 13 -31.63 26.31 5.27
CA PHE A 13 -32.59 25.19 5.12
C PHE A 13 -32.31 24.36 3.86
N PHE A 14 -32.06 25.00 2.70
CA PHE A 14 -31.69 24.29 1.46
C PHE A 14 -30.34 23.59 1.56
N LEU A 15 -29.36 24.16 2.28
CA LEU A 15 -28.08 23.52 2.53
C LEU A 15 -28.22 22.27 3.41
N SER A 16 -29.10 22.29 4.42
CA SER A 16 -29.33 21.13 5.30
C SER A 16 -29.97 19.94 4.59
N ILE A 17 -30.89 20.17 3.64
CA ILE A 17 -31.54 19.09 2.86
C ILE A 17 -30.51 18.32 2.02
N ASN A 18 -29.55 19.00 1.41
CA ASN A 18 -28.51 18.35 0.62
C ASN A 18 -27.59 17.46 1.47
N LEU A 19 -27.28 17.84 2.70
CA LEU A 19 -26.45 17.07 3.62
C LEU A 19 -27.14 15.76 4.07
N PHE A 20 -28.45 15.77 4.29
CA PHE A 20 -29.20 14.57 4.66
C PHE A 20 -29.27 13.56 3.52
N GLY A 21 -29.51 14.01 2.29
CA GLY A 21 -29.60 13.12 1.13
C GLY A 21 -28.28 12.43 0.79
N GLN A 22 -27.14 13.09 1.03
CA GLN A 22 -25.82 12.50 0.79
C GLN A 22 -25.49 11.36 1.77
N ASN A 23 -25.85 11.50 3.05
CA ASN A 23 -25.63 10.45 4.05
C ASN A 23 -26.48 9.21 3.82
N GLU A 24 -27.72 9.36 3.39
CA GLU A 24 -28.59 8.23 3.05
C GLU A 24 -28.03 7.46 1.85
N SER A 25 -27.62 8.17 0.81
CA SER A 25 -26.99 7.57 -0.38
C SER A 25 -25.68 6.86 -0.05
N TYR A 26 -24.82 7.45 0.80
CA TYR A 26 -23.59 6.83 1.29
C TYR A 26 -23.87 5.49 1.98
N ASN A 27 -24.79 5.48 2.95
CA ASN A 27 -25.13 4.28 3.72
C ASN A 27 -25.70 3.17 2.83
N LYS A 28 -26.52 3.52 1.84
CA LYS A 28 -27.04 2.57 0.87
C LYS A 28 -25.92 1.90 0.09
N TYR A 29 -25.01 2.68 -0.52
CA TYR A 29 -23.91 2.12 -1.30
C TYR A 29 -22.90 1.34 -0.45
N LEU A 30 -22.64 1.78 0.78
CA LEU A 30 -21.82 1.02 1.72
C LEU A 30 -22.46 -0.34 2.04
N TYR A 31 -23.76 -0.37 2.31
CA TYR A 31 -24.53 -1.58 2.58
C TYR A 31 -24.53 -2.53 1.37
N ASP A 32 -24.82 -2.01 0.17
CA ASP A 32 -24.82 -2.78 -1.07
C ASP A 32 -23.41 -3.36 -1.36
N GLY A 33 -22.35 -2.62 -1.09
CA GLY A 33 -20.97 -3.10 -1.16
C GLY A 33 -20.70 -4.26 -0.20
N ASN A 34 -21.15 -4.15 1.05
CA ASN A 34 -21.00 -5.21 2.04
C ASN A 34 -21.77 -6.49 1.67
N ILE A 35 -23.00 -6.37 1.16
CA ILE A 35 -23.83 -7.52 0.73
C ILE A 35 -23.22 -8.27 -0.44
N ASN A 36 -22.53 -7.58 -1.34
CA ASN A 36 -21.94 -8.16 -2.53
C ASN A 36 -20.48 -8.57 -2.34
N TYR A 37 -19.88 -8.33 -1.17
CA TYR A 37 -18.46 -8.48 -0.89
C TYR A 37 -17.88 -9.82 -1.32
N ASP A 38 -18.54 -10.93 -0.97
CA ASP A 38 -18.10 -12.29 -1.30
C ASP A 38 -18.74 -12.85 -2.58
N LYS A 39 -19.63 -12.08 -3.25
CA LYS A 39 -20.45 -12.56 -4.35
C LYS A 39 -19.98 -12.04 -5.70
N ASP A 40 -19.68 -10.76 -5.78
CA ASP A 40 -19.38 -10.06 -7.03
C ASP A 40 -18.38 -8.92 -6.77
N PHE A 41 -17.16 -9.10 -7.24
CA PHE A 41 -16.10 -8.12 -7.09
C PHE A 41 -16.44 -6.78 -7.76
N LEU A 42 -16.95 -6.82 -9.02
CA LEU A 42 -17.22 -5.59 -9.77
C LEU A 42 -18.36 -4.78 -9.14
N MET A 43 -19.38 -5.47 -8.64
CA MET A 43 -20.50 -4.82 -7.96
C MET A 43 -20.05 -4.25 -6.61
N THR A 44 -19.23 -4.97 -5.87
CA THR A 44 -18.62 -4.53 -4.62
C THR A 44 -17.78 -3.29 -4.81
N GLU A 45 -16.84 -3.32 -5.75
CA GLU A 45 -15.98 -2.19 -6.10
C GLU A 45 -16.79 -0.95 -6.49
N ASN A 46 -17.77 -1.11 -7.41
CA ASN A 46 -18.60 -0.01 -7.87
C ASN A 46 -19.38 0.64 -6.72
N ASN A 47 -19.97 -0.17 -5.84
CA ASN A 47 -20.74 0.34 -4.70
C ASN A 47 -19.84 1.08 -3.69
N TYR A 48 -18.69 0.53 -3.31
CA TYR A 48 -17.78 1.24 -2.41
C TYR A 48 -17.22 2.52 -3.05
N ARG A 49 -16.90 2.54 -4.35
CA ARG A 49 -16.48 3.76 -5.05
C ARG A 49 -17.58 4.83 -5.06
N LYS A 50 -18.84 4.44 -5.24
CA LYS A 50 -19.98 5.35 -5.11
C LYS A 50 -20.13 5.87 -3.68
N ALA A 51 -20.00 5.01 -2.68
CA ALA A 51 -20.02 5.45 -1.28
C ALA A 51 -18.91 6.48 -1.01
N ILE A 52 -17.68 6.23 -1.45
CA ILE A 52 -16.56 7.18 -1.31
C ILE A 52 -16.88 8.53 -1.98
N SER A 53 -17.47 8.52 -3.18
CA SER A 53 -17.85 9.75 -3.88
C SER A 53 -18.93 10.56 -3.16
N MET A 54 -19.83 9.90 -2.42
CA MET A 54 -20.89 10.55 -1.64
C MET A 54 -20.38 11.13 -0.32
N ASN A 55 -19.42 10.47 0.33
CA ASN A 55 -18.81 10.93 1.56
C ASN A 55 -17.33 10.51 1.65
N SER A 56 -16.45 11.35 1.11
CA SER A 56 -15.01 11.08 1.06
C SER A 56 -14.33 11.15 2.43
N SER A 57 -14.96 11.74 3.44
CA SER A 57 -14.40 11.82 4.80
C SER A 57 -14.72 10.61 5.67
N ASN A 58 -15.59 9.70 5.23
CA ASN A 58 -15.91 8.50 5.96
C ASN A 58 -14.96 7.36 5.60
N ILE A 59 -14.29 6.81 6.60
CA ILE A 59 -13.23 5.80 6.40
C ILE A 59 -13.73 4.40 6.04
N LYS A 60 -15.02 4.07 6.27
CA LYS A 60 -15.52 2.70 6.16
C LYS A 60 -15.46 2.16 4.73
N ALA A 61 -15.89 2.97 3.75
CA ALA A 61 -15.91 2.54 2.37
C ALA A 61 -14.49 2.34 1.78
N PRO A 62 -13.53 3.28 1.92
CA PRO A 62 -12.16 3.04 1.44
C PRO A 62 -11.48 1.91 2.19
N TYR A 63 -11.69 1.76 3.51
CA TYR A 63 -11.15 0.66 4.30
C TYR A 63 -11.65 -0.71 3.81
N ASN A 64 -12.97 -0.87 3.61
CA ASN A 64 -13.56 -2.12 3.13
C ASN A 64 -13.15 -2.42 1.69
N LEU A 65 -13.09 -1.40 0.83
CA LEU A 65 -12.61 -1.57 -0.56
C LEU A 65 -11.15 -2.00 -0.60
N SER A 66 -10.32 -1.48 0.29
CA SER A 66 -8.94 -1.93 0.43
C SER A 66 -8.83 -3.40 0.78
N ASN A 67 -9.65 -3.86 1.74
CA ASN A 67 -9.68 -5.27 2.12
C ASN A 67 -10.07 -6.15 0.92
N LYS A 68 -11.08 -5.71 0.15
CA LYS A 68 -11.48 -6.43 -1.06
C LYS A 68 -10.39 -6.47 -2.11
N TYR A 69 -9.69 -5.36 -2.36
CA TYR A 69 -8.54 -5.34 -3.26
C TYR A 69 -7.39 -6.25 -2.77
N TYR A 70 -7.16 -6.32 -1.44
CA TYR A 70 -6.16 -7.22 -0.88
C TYR A 70 -6.48 -8.70 -1.16
N GLU A 71 -7.74 -9.12 -1.03
CA GLU A 71 -8.20 -10.47 -1.34
C GLU A 71 -8.07 -10.80 -2.84
N GLU A 72 -8.27 -9.82 -3.70
CA GLU A 72 -8.09 -9.94 -5.15
C GLU A 72 -6.64 -9.75 -5.62
N GLU A 73 -5.69 -9.68 -4.67
CA GLU A 73 -4.25 -9.46 -4.92
C GLU A 73 -3.92 -8.13 -5.65
N LEU A 74 -4.84 -7.17 -5.63
CA LEU A 74 -4.66 -5.82 -6.15
C LEU A 74 -4.02 -4.91 -5.09
N TYR A 75 -2.76 -5.24 -4.75
CA TYR A 75 -2.07 -4.66 -3.59
C TYR A 75 -1.81 -3.15 -3.70
N ASP A 76 -1.59 -2.62 -4.89
CA ASP A 76 -1.37 -1.19 -5.10
C ASP A 76 -2.66 -0.39 -4.88
N GLU A 77 -3.78 -0.88 -5.39
CA GLU A 77 -5.10 -0.31 -5.17
C GLU A 77 -5.50 -0.39 -3.69
N ALA A 78 -5.20 -1.53 -3.04
CA ALA A 78 -5.43 -1.70 -1.62
C ALA A 78 -4.65 -0.65 -0.81
N LEU A 79 -3.37 -0.42 -1.12
CA LEU A 79 -2.53 0.56 -0.43
C LEU A 79 -3.07 1.98 -0.60
N LEU A 80 -3.51 2.36 -1.82
CA LEU A 80 -4.12 3.67 -2.08
C LEU A 80 -5.40 3.89 -1.26
N ARG A 81 -6.24 2.86 -1.12
CA ARG A 81 -7.47 2.96 -0.32
C ARG A 81 -7.18 3.04 1.18
N GLN A 82 -6.16 2.31 1.70
CA GLN A 82 -5.73 2.48 3.09
C GLN A 82 -5.18 3.89 3.35
N ALA A 83 -4.41 4.43 2.41
CA ALA A 83 -3.91 5.80 2.51
C ALA A 83 -5.05 6.83 2.55
N GLU A 84 -6.10 6.62 1.75
CA GLU A 84 -7.29 7.46 1.76
C GLU A 84 -8.03 7.35 3.11
N ALA A 85 -8.23 6.14 3.63
CA ALA A 85 -8.86 5.94 4.93
C ALA A 85 -8.06 6.60 6.07
N LEU A 86 -6.71 6.50 6.04
CA LEU A 86 -5.85 7.06 7.09
C LEU A 86 -5.95 8.59 7.20
N LYS A 87 -6.17 9.30 6.10
CA LYS A 87 -6.33 10.78 6.11
C LYS A 87 -7.48 11.23 7.01
N HIS A 88 -8.50 10.40 7.15
CA HIS A 88 -9.73 10.71 7.88
C HIS A 88 -9.90 9.91 9.18
N ALA A 89 -8.97 9.01 9.48
CA ALA A 89 -8.96 8.24 10.72
C ALA A 89 -8.73 9.14 11.94
N THR A 90 -9.64 9.11 12.90
CA THR A 90 -9.61 9.97 14.09
C THR A 90 -9.26 9.23 15.37
N SER A 91 -9.68 7.98 15.49
CA SER A 91 -9.43 7.16 16.68
C SER A 91 -8.15 6.33 16.55
N ASN A 92 -7.53 6.01 17.69
CA ASN A 92 -6.38 5.12 17.73
C ASN A 92 -6.74 3.72 17.18
N ASN A 93 -7.95 3.24 17.40
CA ASN A 93 -8.38 1.94 16.88
C ASN A 93 -8.46 1.93 15.35
N GLU A 94 -8.98 2.99 14.74
CA GLU A 94 -8.99 3.13 13.27
C GLU A 94 -7.57 3.17 12.70
N LYS A 95 -6.71 4.02 13.25
CA LYS A 95 -5.30 4.13 12.83
C LYS A 95 -4.54 2.83 13.00
N HIS A 96 -4.73 2.14 14.13
CA HIS A 96 -4.16 0.83 14.36
C HIS A 96 -4.51 -0.15 13.24
N ARG A 97 -5.81 -0.34 12.97
CA ARG A 97 -6.29 -1.28 11.95
C ARG A 97 -5.80 -0.94 10.55
N ILE A 98 -5.78 0.34 10.20
CA ILE A 98 -5.30 0.81 8.90
C ILE A 98 -3.80 0.54 8.75
N HIS A 99 -2.98 0.90 9.74
CA HIS A 99 -1.53 0.65 9.69
C HIS A 99 -1.19 -0.84 9.71
N HIS A 100 -1.95 -1.66 10.44
CA HIS A 100 -1.82 -3.11 10.39
C HIS A 100 -2.04 -3.65 8.98
N ASN A 101 -3.14 -3.24 8.33
CA ASN A 101 -3.46 -3.66 6.96
C ASN A 101 -2.42 -3.15 5.94
N ILE A 102 -1.91 -1.93 6.10
CA ILE A 102 -0.79 -1.43 5.28
C ILE A 102 0.42 -2.35 5.42
N GLY A 103 0.76 -2.76 6.64
CA GLY A 103 1.84 -3.71 6.89
C GLY A 103 1.61 -5.04 6.15
N ASN A 104 0.40 -5.59 6.23
CA ASN A 104 0.05 -6.84 5.54
C ASN A 104 0.17 -6.69 4.01
N ILE A 105 -0.30 -5.58 3.44
CA ILE A 105 -0.18 -5.30 2.01
C ILE A 105 1.30 -5.21 1.59
N LEU A 106 2.12 -4.51 2.37
CA LEU A 106 3.54 -4.32 2.07
C LEU A 106 4.32 -5.63 2.16
N MET A 107 3.98 -6.51 3.11
CA MET A 107 4.54 -7.88 3.18
C MET A 107 4.22 -8.70 1.93
N LYS A 108 3.01 -8.59 1.37
CA LYS A 108 2.64 -9.25 0.11
C LYS A 108 3.38 -8.70 -1.11
N LYS A 109 3.93 -7.51 -1.00
CA LYS A 109 4.76 -6.85 -2.03
C LYS A 109 6.26 -7.03 -1.79
N ASP A 110 6.67 -7.84 -0.81
CA ASP A 110 8.07 -8.02 -0.40
C ASP A 110 8.77 -6.71 0.03
N LEU A 111 8.00 -5.71 0.43
CA LEU A 111 8.49 -4.42 0.95
C LEU A 111 8.63 -4.48 2.47
N CYS A 112 9.56 -5.32 2.94
CA CYS A 112 9.67 -5.71 4.34
C CYS A 112 10.10 -4.56 5.25
N LYS A 113 10.97 -3.66 4.78
CA LYS A 113 11.42 -2.48 5.55
C LYS A 113 10.25 -1.52 5.79
N GLU A 114 9.44 -1.29 4.77
CA GLU A 114 8.24 -0.46 4.84
C GLU A 114 7.15 -1.11 5.70
N ALA A 115 6.95 -2.43 5.57
CA ALA A 115 6.01 -3.19 6.40
C ALA A 115 6.38 -3.10 7.89
N LEU A 116 7.67 -3.20 8.22
CA LEU A 116 8.18 -3.04 9.58
C LEU A 116 7.74 -1.69 10.18
N GLU A 117 7.86 -0.60 9.44
CA GLU A 117 7.44 0.73 9.90
C GLU A 117 5.92 0.85 10.03
N ALA A 118 5.16 0.26 9.11
CA ALA A 118 3.70 0.25 9.19
C ALA A 118 3.21 -0.48 10.45
N TYR A 119 3.75 -1.66 10.77
CA TYR A 119 3.40 -2.38 12.00
C TYR A 119 3.83 -1.65 13.28
N LYS A 120 4.97 -0.97 13.28
CA LYS A 120 5.36 -0.09 14.40
C LYS A 120 4.34 1.01 14.63
N ASN A 121 3.84 1.64 13.55
CA ASN A 121 2.80 2.66 13.63
C ASN A 121 1.47 2.06 14.14
N ALA A 122 1.10 0.86 13.71
CA ALA A 122 -0.06 0.15 14.25
C ALA A 122 0.06 -0.04 15.77
N LEU A 123 1.22 -0.52 16.26
CA LEU A 123 1.45 -0.75 17.69
C LEU A 123 1.57 0.52 18.52
N ARG A 124 1.94 1.68 17.95
CA ARG A 124 1.84 2.98 18.63
C ARG A 124 0.39 3.33 18.96
N ASN A 125 -0.54 2.92 18.11
CA ASN A 125 -1.97 3.15 18.29
C ASN A 125 -2.68 2.07 19.13
N ASN A 126 -2.21 0.82 19.09
CA ASN A 126 -2.65 -0.27 19.96
C ASN A 126 -1.47 -1.17 20.36
N PRO A 127 -0.82 -0.89 21.50
CA PRO A 127 0.35 -1.66 21.94
C PRO A 127 0.05 -3.11 22.31
N ASN A 128 -1.21 -3.47 22.56
CA ASN A 128 -1.59 -4.78 23.08
C ASN A 128 -1.98 -5.80 22.00
N ASP A 129 -1.89 -5.43 20.73
CA ASP A 129 -2.24 -6.34 19.64
C ASP A 129 -1.12 -7.35 19.36
N ASN A 130 -1.39 -8.62 19.70
CA ASN A 130 -0.45 -9.72 19.55
C ASN A 130 -0.21 -10.10 18.08
N GLU A 131 -1.23 -9.98 17.23
CA GLU A 131 -1.14 -10.29 15.81
C GLU A 131 -0.18 -9.30 15.13
N THR A 132 -0.35 -8.01 15.38
CA THR A 132 0.57 -7.01 14.84
C THR A 132 1.99 -7.20 15.36
N ARG A 133 2.19 -7.61 16.64
CA ARG A 133 3.54 -7.93 17.17
C ARG A 133 4.17 -9.11 16.46
N TYR A 134 3.39 -10.15 16.20
CA TYR A 134 3.86 -11.31 15.44
C TYR A 134 4.26 -10.89 14.02
N ASN A 135 3.38 -10.18 13.30
CA ASN A 135 3.65 -9.71 11.94
C ASN A 135 4.85 -8.74 11.88
N LEU A 136 5.05 -7.89 12.90
CA LEU A 136 6.23 -7.06 13.06
C LEU A 136 7.52 -7.90 13.12
N SER A 137 7.50 -9.02 13.85
CA SER A 137 8.67 -9.91 13.95
C SER A 137 8.99 -10.57 12.62
N LEU A 138 7.97 -10.98 11.85
CA LEU A 138 8.16 -11.53 10.51
C LEU A 138 8.71 -10.48 9.53
N ALA A 139 8.18 -9.26 9.58
CA ALA A 139 8.67 -8.16 8.75
C ALA A 139 10.14 -7.82 9.07
N LYS A 140 10.54 -7.91 10.35
CA LYS A 140 11.94 -7.72 10.75
C LYS A 140 12.84 -8.79 10.19
N LEU A 141 12.48 -10.07 10.31
CA LEU A 141 13.25 -11.18 9.74
C LEU A 141 13.44 -11.02 8.23
N CYS A 142 12.35 -10.72 7.52
CA CYS A 142 12.39 -10.48 6.09
C CYS A 142 13.30 -9.30 5.72
N ALA A 143 13.23 -8.17 6.43
CA ALA A 143 14.07 -7.00 6.19
C ALA A 143 15.57 -7.30 6.46
N ASP A 144 15.88 -8.09 7.49
CA ASP A 144 17.25 -8.51 7.81
C ASP A 144 17.82 -9.45 6.74
N GLU A 145 16.99 -10.30 6.14
CA GLU A 145 17.38 -11.17 5.02
C GLU A 145 17.63 -10.36 3.74
N GLN A 146 16.80 -9.37 3.44
CA GLN A 146 17.00 -8.47 2.29
C GLN A 146 18.33 -7.70 2.41
N ASN A 147 18.64 -7.14 3.59
CA ASN A 147 19.91 -6.45 3.83
C ASN A 147 21.13 -7.35 3.58
N LYS A 148 21.12 -8.60 4.07
CA LYS A 148 22.22 -9.56 3.85
C LYS A 148 22.43 -9.93 2.38
N ASN A 149 21.39 -9.87 1.56
CA ASN A 149 21.46 -10.16 0.14
C ASN A 149 21.97 -8.96 -0.65
N ASP A 150 21.61 -7.74 -0.23
CA ASP A 150 22.12 -6.49 -0.80
C ASP A 150 23.65 -6.39 -0.57
N ASP A 151 24.12 -6.62 0.65
CA ASP A 151 25.56 -6.61 1.01
C ASP A 151 26.40 -7.63 0.19
N LYS A 152 25.85 -8.82 -0.09
CA LYS A 152 26.53 -9.84 -0.90
C LYS A 152 26.61 -9.50 -2.40
N ASN A 153 25.73 -8.67 -2.90
CA ASN A 153 25.75 -8.23 -4.29
C ASN A 153 26.75 -7.08 -4.50
N ASP A 154 26.88 -6.18 -3.56
CA ASP A 154 27.87 -5.08 -3.61
C ASP A 154 29.32 -5.63 -3.60
N ASP A 155 29.60 -6.67 -2.82
CA ASP A 155 30.91 -7.36 -2.79
C ASP A 155 31.27 -8.07 -4.10
N LYS A 156 30.29 -8.42 -4.94
CA LYS A 156 30.54 -9.06 -6.25
C LYS A 156 30.81 -8.04 -7.36
N ASP A 157 30.19 -6.87 -7.29
CA ASP A 157 30.42 -5.80 -8.28
C ASP A 157 31.79 -5.12 -8.11
N ASP A 158 32.32 -5.03 -6.89
CA ASP A 158 33.68 -4.53 -6.64
C ASP A 158 34.78 -5.50 -7.11
N LYS A 159 34.57 -6.81 -7.00
CA LYS A 159 35.53 -7.82 -7.50
C LYS A 159 35.60 -7.90 -9.03
N ASN A 160 34.55 -7.50 -9.72
CA ASN A 160 34.55 -7.44 -11.20
C ASN A 160 35.16 -6.15 -11.77
N LYS A 161 35.43 -5.15 -10.96
CA LYS A 161 36.09 -3.90 -11.41
C LYS A 161 37.60 -3.98 -11.33
N ASP A 162 38.17 -4.80 -10.44
CA ASP A 162 39.62 -4.93 -10.27
C ASP A 162 40.29 -5.84 -11.33
N ASP A 163 39.54 -6.78 -11.94
CA ASP A 163 40.09 -7.68 -12.98
C ASP A 163 40.10 -7.10 -14.39
N LYS A 164 39.55 -5.92 -14.66
CA LYS A 164 39.57 -5.29 -16.00
C LYS A 164 40.69 -4.29 -16.22
N ASN A 165 41.60 -4.11 -15.28
CA ASN A 165 42.66 -3.06 -15.39
C ASN A 165 44.09 -3.60 -15.36
N LYS A 166 44.31 -4.89 -15.69
CA LYS A 166 45.66 -5.49 -15.65
C LYS A 166 46.18 -6.07 -16.95
N ASP A 167 45.51 -5.95 -18.07
CA ASP A 167 46.06 -6.39 -19.37
C ASP A 167 45.99 -5.28 -20.41
N ASN A 168 46.96 -4.40 -20.36
CA ASN A 168 47.36 -3.62 -21.56
C ASN A 168 48.79 -3.12 -21.43
N LYS A 169 49.77 -4.00 -21.69
CA LYS A 169 51.08 -3.63 -22.18
C LYS A 169 51.79 -4.80 -22.85
N GLN A 170 52.05 -4.59 -24.18
CA GLN A 170 53.14 -5.15 -24.97
C GLN A 170 53.08 -6.66 -25.29
N ASP A 171 53.15 -7.17 -26.54
CA ASP A 171 53.96 -6.77 -27.67
C ASP A 171 53.42 -7.37 -28.99
N GLN A 172 53.69 -6.66 -30.08
CA GLN A 172 53.59 -7.12 -31.46
C GLN A 172 54.55 -8.27 -31.75
N LYS A 173 54.13 -9.31 -32.46
CA LYS A 173 54.75 -9.80 -33.70
C LYS A 173 54.07 -11.06 -34.26
N ASP A 174 53.66 -10.93 -35.49
CA ASP A 174 53.78 -11.78 -36.69
C ASP A 174 53.47 -13.29 -36.67
N ASP A 175 52.56 -13.60 -37.50
CA ASP A 175 52.62 -14.43 -38.71
C ASP A 175 51.81 -15.72 -38.75
N LYS A 176 50.90 -15.68 -39.71
CA LYS A 176 50.52 -16.73 -40.68
C LYS A 176 49.93 -18.08 -40.24
N ASN A 177 48.82 -18.22 -40.87
CA ASN A 177 48.42 -19.41 -41.70
C ASN A 177 47.69 -20.59 -41.05
N ASP A 178 46.58 -20.78 -41.55
CA ASP A 178 46.01 -21.84 -42.40
C ASP A 178 44.95 -22.74 -41.79
N LYS A 179 43.83 -22.66 -42.47
CA LYS A 179 42.91 -23.72 -42.94
C LYS A 179 42.24 -24.75 -41.99
N ASN A 180 40.94 -24.61 -42.16
CA ASN A 180 40.03 -25.72 -42.59
C ASN A 180 39.46 -26.75 -41.65
N LYS A 181 38.16 -26.84 -41.85
CA LYS A 181 37.25 -27.99 -41.99
C LYS A 181 36.41 -28.38 -40.75
N ASP A 182 35.13 -28.07 -40.95
CA ASP A 182 34.00 -29.00 -41.18
C ASP A 182 33.89 -30.23 -40.27
N GLU A 183 32.77 -30.36 -39.68
CA GLU A 183 31.66 -31.33 -39.81
C GLU A 183 30.87 -31.46 -38.50
N GLN A 184 29.65 -31.10 -38.54
CA GLN A 184 28.43 -31.91 -38.58
C GLN A 184 28.46 -33.25 -37.81
N LYS A 185 27.53 -33.39 -36.88
CA LYS A 185 26.40 -34.36 -36.80
C LYS A 185 25.81 -34.39 -35.40
N LYS A 186 24.53 -34.09 -35.34
CA LYS A 186 23.35 -34.99 -35.19
C LYS A 186 23.12 -35.61 -33.81
N ASN A 187 21.97 -35.15 -33.30
CA ASN A 187 20.82 -35.96 -32.84
C ASN A 187 21.02 -36.92 -31.69
N ASP A 188 20.25 -36.72 -30.61
CA ASP A 188 19.12 -37.62 -30.35
C ASP A 188 18.24 -37.13 -29.19
N ASN A 189 17.03 -37.08 -29.51
CA ASN A 189 15.76 -37.19 -28.88
C ASN A 189 15.72 -37.92 -27.53
N LYS A 190 15.14 -37.28 -26.47
CA LYS A 190 14.28 -37.99 -25.51
C LYS A 190 13.14 -37.10 -25.06
N GLN A 191 11.98 -37.48 -25.55
CA GLN A 191 10.66 -37.09 -25.04
C GLN A 191 10.55 -37.49 -23.56
N ASP A 192 10.14 -36.52 -22.74
CA ASP A 192 9.41 -36.82 -21.53
C ASP A 192 8.14 -35.96 -21.45
N GLN A 193 7.08 -36.68 -21.22
CA GLN A 193 5.68 -36.27 -21.29
C GLN A 193 5.36 -35.12 -20.35
N LYS A 194 4.94 -34.00 -20.90
CA LYS A 194 4.22 -32.95 -20.18
C LYS A 194 2.80 -33.40 -19.93
N ASN A 195 2.52 -33.65 -18.68
CA ASN A 195 1.18 -33.77 -18.15
C ASN A 195 0.49 -32.40 -18.22
N ASN A 196 -0.41 -32.26 -19.18
CA ASN A 196 -1.24 -31.06 -19.39
C ASN A 196 -2.37 -31.03 -18.36
N ASN A 197 -2.15 -30.47 -17.19
CA ASN A 197 -3.25 -29.98 -16.37
C ASN A 197 -3.52 -28.53 -16.78
N LYS A 198 -4.42 -28.36 -17.74
CA LYS A 198 -5.05 -27.10 -18.07
C LYS A 198 -6.02 -26.75 -16.95
N ASP A 199 -5.54 -26.12 -15.89
CA ASP A 199 -6.39 -25.30 -15.06
C ASP A 199 -6.91 -24.17 -15.93
N LYS A 200 -8.20 -24.21 -16.21
CA LYS A 200 -8.95 -23.10 -16.78
C LYS A 200 -8.90 -21.96 -15.77
N LYS A 201 -7.88 -21.10 -15.86
CA LYS A 201 -7.93 -19.75 -15.30
C LYS A 201 -9.17 -19.09 -15.92
N LYS A 202 -10.23 -18.95 -15.15
CA LYS A 202 -11.32 -18.06 -15.49
C LYS A 202 -10.68 -16.70 -15.75
N ASN A 203 -10.84 -16.18 -16.95
CA ASN A 203 -10.51 -14.79 -17.27
C ASN A 203 -11.39 -13.91 -16.38
N ASP A 204 -10.80 -13.42 -15.29
CA ASP A 204 -11.44 -12.45 -14.41
C ASP A 204 -11.31 -11.07 -15.08
N PRO A 205 -12.42 -10.41 -15.46
CA PRO A 205 -12.39 -9.09 -16.10
C PRO A 205 -11.73 -8.01 -15.24
N SER A 206 -11.52 -8.27 -13.96
CA SER A 206 -10.82 -7.35 -13.04
C SER A 206 -9.33 -7.25 -13.34
N LYS A 207 -8.72 -8.30 -13.94
CA LYS A 207 -7.28 -8.34 -14.27
C LYS A 207 -6.92 -7.62 -15.58
N GLU A 208 -7.90 -7.32 -16.44
CA GLU A 208 -7.68 -6.55 -17.67
C GLU A 208 -7.75 -5.03 -17.47
N ARG A 209 -8.27 -4.54 -16.35
CA ARG A 209 -8.16 -3.13 -15.98
C ARG A 209 -6.74 -2.89 -15.52
N GLY A 210 -5.94 -2.24 -16.38
CA GLY A 210 -4.56 -1.91 -16.08
C GLY A 210 -4.42 -1.36 -14.66
N SER A 211 -4.02 -2.22 -13.72
CA SER A 211 -3.70 -1.83 -12.36
C SER A 211 -2.53 -0.85 -12.45
N ALA A 212 -2.70 0.33 -11.93
CA ALA A 212 -1.62 1.31 -11.85
C ALA A 212 -0.57 0.78 -10.87
N LYS A 213 0.40 0.00 -11.39
CA LYS A 213 1.48 -0.52 -10.56
C LYS A 213 2.29 0.65 -10.00
N LEU A 214 2.24 0.82 -8.69
CA LEU A 214 3.06 1.81 -7.99
C LEU A 214 4.53 1.33 -7.97
N SER A 215 5.44 2.22 -8.35
CA SER A 215 6.88 1.96 -8.17
C SER A 215 7.24 1.96 -6.68
N PRO A 216 8.33 1.28 -6.27
CA PRO A 216 8.80 1.32 -4.88
C PRO A 216 9.00 2.74 -4.35
N GLU A 217 9.46 3.67 -5.19
CA GLU A 217 9.61 5.08 -4.84
C GLU A 217 8.26 5.78 -4.61
N GLN A 218 7.28 5.53 -5.47
CA GLN A 218 5.92 6.05 -5.28
C GLN A 218 5.30 5.53 -3.99
N ILE A 219 5.49 4.25 -3.65
CA ILE A 219 5.05 3.66 -2.39
C ILE A 219 5.74 4.33 -1.20
N LYS A 220 7.07 4.50 -1.27
CA LYS A 220 7.83 5.20 -0.21
C LYS A 220 7.36 6.63 -0.02
N ASN A 221 7.10 7.36 -1.10
CA ASN A 221 6.58 8.73 -1.05
C ASN A 221 5.16 8.78 -0.46
N LEU A 222 4.30 7.82 -0.83
CA LEU A 222 2.96 7.69 -0.25
C LEU A 222 3.02 7.46 1.26
N LEU A 223 3.83 6.51 1.72
CA LEU A 223 4.02 6.21 3.14
C LEU A 223 4.61 7.40 3.90
N LYS A 224 5.58 8.11 3.30
CA LYS A 224 6.14 9.32 3.90
C LYS A 224 5.10 10.43 4.05
N ALA A 225 4.25 10.63 3.04
CA ALA A 225 3.15 11.60 3.12
C ALA A 225 2.15 11.22 4.24
N MET A 226 1.79 9.95 4.35
CA MET A 226 0.91 9.43 5.40
C MET A 226 1.50 9.66 6.80
N ASN A 227 2.76 9.31 7.02
CA ASN A 227 3.45 9.52 8.30
C ASN A 227 3.58 11.01 8.65
N ASN A 228 3.81 11.89 7.67
CA ASN A 228 3.89 13.32 7.90
C ASN A 228 2.54 13.92 8.35
N GLU A 229 1.44 13.48 7.75
CA GLU A 229 0.10 13.91 8.18
C GLU A 229 -0.22 13.43 9.59
N GLU A 230 0.12 12.18 9.94
CA GLU A 230 -0.07 11.65 11.29
C GLU A 230 0.76 12.42 12.33
N ASN A 231 2.04 12.69 12.03
CA ASN A 231 2.91 13.45 12.93
C ASN A 231 2.39 14.88 13.15
N LYS A 232 1.86 15.55 12.12
CA LYS A 232 1.22 16.88 12.26
C LYS A 232 0.00 16.83 13.15
N VAL A 233 -0.85 15.81 13.00
CA VAL A 233 -2.04 15.62 13.85
C VAL A 233 -1.62 15.36 15.29
N GLN A 234 -0.63 14.48 15.50
CA GLN A 234 -0.12 14.17 16.84
C GLN A 234 0.51 15.39 17.53
N ALA A 235 1.25 16.20 16.79
CA ALA A 235 1.82 17.45 17.32
C ALA A 235 0.71 18.43 17.77
N LYS A 236 -0.35 18.61 16.98
CA LYS A 236 -1.52 19.44 17.35
C LYS A 236 -2.25 18.91 18.58
N ILE A 237 -2.38 17.58 18.71
CA ILE A 237 -3.00 16.95 19.89
C ILE A 237 -2.15 17.21 21.14
N ASN A 238 -0.83 17.05 21.05
CA ASN A 238 0.09 17.29 22.14
C ASN A 238 0.10 18.77 22.57
N GLU A 239 0.08 19.68 21.61
CA GLU A 239 -0.03 21.13 21.89
C GLU A 239 -1.34 21.47 22.62
N LYS A 240 -2.47 20.91 22.18
CA LYS A 240 -3.77 21.09 22.87
C LYS A 240 -3.76 20.51 24.29
N LYS A 241 -3.14 19.33 24.49
CA LYS A 241 -2.99 18.71 25.82
C LYS A 241 -2.14 19.59 26.75
N GLN A 242 -1.03 20.16 26.27
CA GLN A 242 -0.18 21.05 27.06
C GLN A 242 -0.92 22.35 27.43
N LYS A 243 -1.69 22.94 26.52
CA LYS A 243 -2.51 24.12 26.79
C LYS A 243 -3.63 23.83 27.78
N GLY A 244 -4.25 22.63 27.74
CA GLY A 244 -5.27 22.21 28.69
C GLY A 244 -4.72 21.90 30.10
N ALA A 245 -3.48 21.44 30.22
CA ALA A 245 -2.84 21.17 31.49
C ALA A 245 -2.44 22.43 32.27
N LYS A 246 -2.32 23.60 31.63
CA LYS A 246 -1.98 24.88 32.27
C LYS A 246 -3.13 25.56 33.01
N ILE A 247 -4.36 25.08 32.88
CA ILE A 247 -5.55 25.70 33.49
C ILE A 247 -5.87 25.16 34.89
N VAL A 248 -5.15 24.14 35.38
CA VAL A 248 -5.50 23.45 36.64
C VAL A 248 -4.64 23.90 37.86
N THR A 249 -3.72 24.85 37.71
CA THR A 249 -2.78 25.22 38.79
C THR A 249 -2.88 26.63 39.34
N GLU A 250 -3.99 27.33 39.15
CA GLU A 250 -4.28 28.55 39.93
C GLU A 250 -5.65 28.44 40.60
N LYS A 251 -5.68 27.74 41.74
CA LYS A 251 -6.63 28.03 42.79
C LYS A 251 -5.84 28.57 43.95
N ASP A 252 -5.78 29.88 43.99
CA ASP A 252 -5.44 30.61 45.20
C ASP A 252 -6.53 30.41 46.24
N TRP A 253 -6.11 30.17 47.44
CA TRP A 253 -6.89 30.12 48.67
C TRP A 253 -7.31 31.49 49.11
#